data_5131c89d23cbe95c396c8d145b2b795e
#
_entry.id   5131c89d23cbe95c396c8d145b2b795e
#
_cell.length_a   1.000
_cell.length_b   1.000
_cell.length_c   1.000
_cell.angle_alpha   90.00
_cell.angle_beta   90.00
_cell.angle_gamma   90.00
#
_symmetry.space_group_name_H-M   'P 1'
#
loop_
_entity.id
_entity.type
_entity.pdbx_description
1 polymer ?
#
loop_
_entity_poly.entity_id
_entity_poly.type
_entity_poly.pdbx_seq_one_letter_code
_entity_poly.pdbx_strand_id
1 'polypeptide(L)'
;MKQKPTFVTIFTDTQNFHLVKDVGQLPYFMYKTEGYDAQLISYRNNKEYPYLNKEVKGLKLTFIPDKGRVFYFELGILSYLWSFSKSIDVLNLFHFKKDHLLYLLLYKILNPKGKTYIKLDMDILFFKNYNAFLYSNYSIKNYLLKGITKWMFKLTDVFSVETEEAKAYLQKVYPELEEKLICIPNGVDNLYLDEEIKLRSWEEKENIIITVGRIGTLQKNTELFLEALKAVELNSWKVYILGPVEELFQTYIDSYFEINPHLTESILFTGNITDRKELFEWYNRAKIFCLTSRFEGFPITFPEALYFGNYIISTSVSSSLHITNNGEFGKVVKTDAREFSLAIQECITEGFLTSKRFEDTLKFSRANFTWPGIVKQLSDKLKEDA
;
A
#
# COMPACT_ATOMS: atom_id res chain seq x y z
N MET A 1 28.51 -2.59 23.78
CA MET A 1 27.17 -2.79 23.16
C MET A 1 27.38 -3.30 21.74
N LYS A 2 26.69 -4.37 21.32
CA LYS A 2 26.76 -4.76 19.90
C LYS A 2 26.17 -3.62 19.06
N GLN A 3 26.85 -3.24 17.98
CA GLN A 3 26.37 -2.25 17.05
C GLN A 3 25.07 -2.75 16.44
N LYS A 4 24.05 -1.88 16.36
CA LYS A 4 22.76 -2.22 15.73
C LYS A 4 23.00 -2.47 14.22
N PRO A 5 22.38 -3.50 13.62
CA PRO A 5 22.47 -3.70 12.19
C PRO A 5 21.82 -2.52 11.47
N THR A 6 22.38 -2.13 10.33
CA THR A 6 21.88 -1.02 9.52
C THR A 6 20.91 -1.50 8.44
N PHE A 7 19.80 -0.77 8.29
CA PHE A 7 18.79 -1.02 7.25
C PHE A 7 18.62 0.24 6.41
N VAL A 8 19.04 0.20 5.15
CA VAL A 8 19.04 1.37 4.27
C VAL A 8 18.04 1.17 3.14
N THR A 9 17.00 1.97 3.14
CA THR A 9 16.05 2.07 2.03
C THR A 9 16.48 3.17 1.07
N ILE A 10 16.57 2.88 -0.22
CA ILE A 10 16.79 3.90 -1.27
C ILE A 10 15.50 4.07 -2.06
N PHE A 11 14.95 5.28 -2.00
CA PHE A 11 13.79 5.70 -2.80
C PHE A 11 13.93 7.19 -3.14
N THR A 12 14.43 7.49 -4.35
CA THR A 12 14.87 8.85 -4.76
C THR A 12 13.72 9.85 -4.88
N ASP A 13 12.51 9.39 -5.17
CA ASP A 13 11.34 10.23 -5.39
C ASP A 13 10.51 10.48 -4.10
N THR A 14 11.12 10.29 -2.91
CA THR A 14 10.42 10.47 -1.64
C THR A 14 9.86 11.88 -1.49
N GLN A 15 8.56 11.96 -1.36
CA GLN A 15 7.82 13.15 -0.95
C GLN A 15 7.26 12.94 0.46
N ASN A 16 6.78 14.01 1.12
CA ASN A 16 6.27 13.93 2.49
C ASN A 16 5.20 12.84 2.67
N PHE A 17 4.27 12.70 1.72
CA PHE A 17 3.20 11.69 1.79
C PHE A 17 3.70 10.24 1.64
N HIS A 18 4.90 10.00 1.08
CA HIS A 18 5.50 8.67 1.04
C HIS A 18 5.95 8.18 2.43
N LEU A 19 6.21 9.10 3.36
CA LEU A 19 6.64 8.75 4.72
C LEU A 19 5.58 7.98 5.51
N VAL A 20 4.30 8.18 5.20
CA VAL A 20 3.17 7.49 5.84
C VAL A 20 2.64 6.32 5.00
N LYS A 21 3.32 5.99 3.92
CA LYS A 21 3.13 4.78 3.12
C LYS A 21 4.25 3.78 3.41
N ASP A 22 4.22 2.64 2.76
CA ASP A 22 5.20 1.56 2.88
C ASP A 22 6.66 2.01 2.73
N VAL A 23 6.94 2.96 1.82
CA VAL A 23 8.29 3.54 1.61
C VAL A 23 8.89 4.12 2.88
N GLY A 24 8.09 4.81 3.69
CA GLY A 24 8.53 5.38 4.97
C GLY A 24 8.25 4.46 6.16
N GLN A 25 7.09 3.79 6.18
CA GLN A 25 6.65 2.96 7.30
C GLN A 25 7.53 1.72 7.48
N LEU A 26 7.95 1.07 6.40
CA LEU A 26 8.79 -0.12 6.48
C LEU A 26 10.14 0.18 7.17
N PRO A 27 10.99 1.13 6.73
CA PRO A 27 12.21 1.47 7.45
C PRO A 27 11.94 2.06 8.83
N TYR A 28 10.83 2.79 9.02
CA TYR A 28 10.46 3.32 10.33
C TYR A 28 10.23 2.21 11.34
N PHE A 29 9.47 1.17 10.99
CA PHE A 29 9.20 0.07 11.90
C PHE A 29 10.40 -0.89 12.06
N MET A 30 11.25 -1.05 11.06
CA MET A 30 12.54 -1.72 11.22
C MET A 30 13.41 -1.02 12.30
N TYR A 31 13.38 0.32 12.34
CA TYR A 31 14.02 1.09 13.42
C TYR A 31 13.29 0.96 14.76
N LYS A 32 11.97 1.11 14.75
CA LYS A 32 11.14 1.27 15.96
C LYS A 32 10.99 -0.03 16.74
N THR A 33 10.80 -1.17 16.05
CA THR A 33 10.45 -2.44 16.69
C THR A 33 11.50 -3.54 16.50
N GLU A 34 12.28 -3.54 15.39
CA GLU A 34 13.20 -4.62 15.06
C GLU A 34 14.66 -4.34 15.43
N GLY A 35 14.93 -3.15 15.97
CA GLY A 35 16.24 -2.79 16.52
C GLY A 35 17.30 -2.45 15.50
N TYR A 36 16.93 -2.18 14.24
CA TYR A 36 17.85 -1.69 13.21
C TYR A 36 18.17 -0.20 13.40
N ASP A 37 19.36 0.23 12.95
CA ASP A 37 19.62 1.63 12.62
C ASP A 37 19.14 1.86 11.18
N ALA A 38 17.84 2.21 11.05
CA ALA A 38 17.20 2.31 9.75
C ALA A 38 17.16 3.74 9.22
N GLN A 39 17.36 3.89 7.91
CA GLN A 39 17.31 5.18 7.25
C GLN A 39 16.72 5.08 5.84
N LEU A 40 16.12 6.18 5.40
CA LEU A 40 15.61 6.39 4.05
C LEU A 40 16.51 7.39 3.31
N ILE A 41 17.00 6.98 2.15
CA ILE A 41 17.87 7.80 1.27
C ILE A 41 17.03 8.31 0.11
N SER A 42 17.07 9.61 -0.14
CA SER A 42 16.30 10.25 -1.20
C SER A 42 17.00 11.50 -1.76
N TYR A 43 16.49 11.99 -2.87
CA TYR A 43 16.67 13.39 -3.26
C TYR A 43 15.71 14.28 -2.47
N ARG A 44 15.96 15.60 -2.45
CA ARG A 44 15.07 16.56 -1.79
C ARG A 44 13.94 16.95 -2.74
N ASN A 45 12.78 16.29 -2.60
CA ASN A 45 11.62 16.51 -3.49
C ASN A 45 10.54 17.43 -2.88
N ASN A 46 10.61 17.71 -1.57
CA ASN A 46 9.77 18.69 -0.89
C ASN A 46 10.64 19.71 -0.14
N LYS A 47 10.09 20.90 0.11
CA LYS A 47 10.73 21.90 0.97
C LYS A 47 10.80 21.41 2.41
N GLU A 48 9.70 20.82 2.90
CA GLU A 48 9.53 20.33 4.26
C GLU A 48 8.94 18.92 4.28
N TYR A 49 9.20 18.19 5.37
CA TYR A 49 8.74 16.83 5.62
C TYR A 49 8.12 16.75 7.03
N PRO A 50 6.95 17.37 7.27
CA PRO A 50 6.34 17.44 8.59
C PRO A 50 6.07 16.10 9.25
N TYR A 51 5.81 15.03 8.48
CA TYR A 51 5.59 13.69 9.04
C TYR A 51 6.80 13.10 9.76
N LEU A 52 8.03 13.56 9.48
CA LEU A 52 9.22 13.16 10.26
C LEU A 52 9.17 13.60 11.74
N ASN A 53 8.39 14.62 12.04
CA ASN A 53 8.28 15.14 13.40
C ASN A 53 7.08 14.56 14.16
N LYS A 54 6.20 13.83 13.50
CA LYS A 54 4.94 13.33 14.06
C LYS A 54 4.78 11.83 13.79
N GLU A 55 4.27 11.46 12.62
CA GLU A 55 3.87 10.09 12.29
C GLU A 55 5.04 9.11 12.20
N VAL A 56 6.21 9.55 11.72
CA VAL A 56 7.42 8.70 11.64
C VAL A 56 8.56 9.29 12.45
N LYS A 57 8.26 9.76 13.65
CA LYS A 57 9.23 10.41 14.54
C LYS A 57 10.40 9.48 14.87
N GLY A 58 11.60 9.92 14.46
CA GLY A 58 12.83 9.18 14.66
C GLY A 58 13.33 8.44 13.42
N LEU A 59 12.54 8.35 12.34
CA LEU A 59 13.04 7.89 11.05
C LEU A 59 14.09 8.88 10.51
N LYS A 60 15.26 8.36 10.15
CA LYS A 60 16.33 9.15 9.54
C LYS A 60 16.09 9.26 8.04
N LEU A 61 15.77 10.45 7.55
CA LEU A 61 15.72 10.78 6.13
C LEU A 61 17.01 11.52 5.74
N THR A 62 17.81 10.91 4.86
CA THR A 62 19.07 11.45 4.39
C THR A 62 18.97 11.85 2.93
N PHE A 63 19.33 13.09 2.61
CA PHE A 63 19.32 13.59 1.26
C PHE A 63 20.71 13.43 0.62
N ILE A 64 20.71 12.82 -0.56
CA ILE A 64 21.91 12.73 -1.40
C ILE A 64 21.82 13.76 -2.54
N PRO A 65 22.96 14.25 -3.05
CA PRO A 65 22.96 15.17 -4.19
C PRO A 65 22.51 14.45 -5.46
N ASP A 66 21.62 15.09 -6.22
CA ASP A 66 21.35 14.67 -7.59
C ASP A 66 22.56 15.04 -8.46
N LYS A 67 23.27 14.02 -8.95
CA LYS A 67 24.43 14.15 -9.83
C LYS A 67 24.11 13.87 -11.30
N GLY A 68 22.79 13.84 -11.61
CA GLY A 68 22.29 13.47 -12.93
C GLY A 68 22.28 11.95 -13.17
N ARG A 69 21.96 11.59 -14.41
CA ARG A 69 21.82 10.19 -14.86
C ARG A 69 22.75 9.90 -16.03
N VAL A 70 23.30 8.69 -16.03
CA VAL A 70 23.96 8.11 -17.20
C VAL A 70 23.14 6.93 -17.66
N PHE A 71 22.52 7.02 -18.84
CA PHE A 71 21.45 6.13 -19.31
C PHE A 71 20.27 6.08 -18.32
N TYR A 72 20.10 4.98 -17.59
CA TYR A 72 19.05 4.78 -16.59
C TYR A 72 19.57 4.90 -15.15
N PHE A 73 20.90 4.99 -14.97
CA PHE A 73 21.54 4.93 -13.66
C PHE A 73 21.68 6.30 -13.04
N GLU A 74 21.26 6.46 -11.80
CA GLU A 74 21.37 7.69 -11.03
C GLU A 74 22.75 7.76 -10.38
N LEU A 75 23.57 8.73 -10.80
CA LEU A 75 24.95 8.87 -10.31
C LEU A 75 25.01 9.20 -8.81
N GLY A 76 23.99 9.86 -8.27
CA GLY A 76 23.87 10.11 -6.84
C GLY A 76 23.82 8.82 -6.02
N ILE A 77 23.01 7.84 -6.47
CA ILE A 77 22.89 6.52 -5.82
C ILE A 77 24.20 5.74 -5.92
N LEU A 78 24.80 5.69 -7.11
CA LEU A 78 26.08 4.99 -7.30
C LEU A 78 27.18 5.57 -6.42
N SER A 79 27.26 6.90 -6.31
CA SER A 79 28.21 7.57 -5.43
C SER A 79 27.96 7.27 -3.95
N TYR A 80 26.69 7.22 -3.53
CA TYR A 80 26.29 6.86 -2.18
C TYR A 80 26.69 5.40 -1.87
N LEU A 81 26.33 4.47 -2.73
CA LEU A 81 26.67 3.05 -2.55
C LEU A 81 28.20 2.84 -2.55
N TRP A 82 28.95 3.51 -3.44
CA TRP A 82 30.41 3.44 -3.44
C TRP A 82 31.00 3.82 -2.08
N SER A 83 30.46 4.86 -1.46
CA SER A 83 31.00 5.39 -0.20
C SER A 83 30.55 4.61 1.04
N PHE A 84 29.33 4.06 1.03
CA PHE A 84 28.68 3.57 2.25
C PHE A 84 28.31 2.08 2.26
N SER A 85 28.45 1.34 1.14
CA SER A 85 28.01 -0.08 1.07
C SER A 85 28.58 -0.95 2.18
N LYS A 86 29.81 -0.73 2.62
CA LYS A 86 30.46 -1.52 3.68
C LYS A 86 29.83 -1.35 5.05
N SER A 87 29.09 -0.26 5.27
CA SER A 87 28.40 0.04 6.52
C SER A 87 26.89 -0.29 6.47
N ILE A 88 26.41 -0.85 5.37
CA ILE A 88 25.02 -1.22 5.16
C ILE A 88 24.87 -2.72 5.36
N ASP A 89 24.13 -3.17 6.37
CA ASP A 89 23.86 -4.60 6.56
C ASP A 89 22.72 -5.09 5.66
N VAL A 90 21.69 -4.27 5.48
CA VAL A 90 20.54 -4.55 4.59
C VAL A 90 20.30 -3.37 3.66
N LEU A 91 20.41 -3.62 2.35
CA LEU A 91 20.02 -2.67 1.30
C LEU A 91 18.61 -3.00 0.83
N ASN A 92 17.67 -2.07 1.03
CA ASN A 92 16.28 -2.18 0.57
C ASN A 92 16.02 -1.27 -0.63
N LEU A 93 15.43 -1.85 -1.68
CA LEU A 93 14.96 -1.14 -2.88
C LEU A 93 13.47 -1.41 -3.10
N PHE A 94 12.80 -0.50 -3.81
CA PHE A 94 11.39 -0.60 -4.16
C PHE A 94 11.17 -0.81 -5.64
N HIS A 95 10.19 -1.62 -6.00
CA HIS A 95 9.79 -1.96 -7.36
C HIS A 95 10.83 -2.80 -8.14
N PHE A 96 10.43 -3.28 -9.29
CA PHE A 96 11.28 -4.04 -10.19
C PHE A 96 11.82 -3.14 -11.31
N LYS A 97 12.94 -2.45 -11.05
CA LYS A 97 13.57 -1.51 -11.98
C LYS A 97 14.87 -2.06 -12.56
N LYS A 98 15.18 -1.77 -13.82
CA LYS A 98 16.37 -2.27 -14.53
C LYS A 98 17.69 -1.73 -13.96
N ASP A 99 17.67 -0.51 -13.46
CA ASP A 99 18.80 0.16 -12.82
C ASP A 99 19.21 -0.51 -11.51
N HIS A 100 18.30 -1.20 -10.86
CA HIS A 100 18.60 -1.95 -9.63
C HIS A 100 19.67 -3.01 -9.84
N LEU A 101 19.80 -3.60 -11.03
CA LEU A 101 20.88 -4.57 -11.29
C LEU A 101 22.26 -3.99 -10.99
N LEU A 102 22.54 -2.75 -11.45
CA LEU A 102 23.82 -2.12 -11.22
C LEU A 102 24.03 -1.75 -9.74
N TYR A 103 22.97 -1.29 -9.07
CA TYR A 103 23.03 -0.97 -7.64
C TYR A 103 23.31 -2.21 -6.79
N LEU A 104 22.64 -3.32 -7.09
CA LEU A 104 22.86 -4.61 -6.44
C LEU A 104 24.26 -5.17 -6.70
N LEU A 105 24.74 -5.10 -7.95
CA LEU A 105 26.10 -5.52 -8.31
C LEU A 105 27.14 -4.72 -7.54
N LEU A 106 27.05 -3.40 -7.58
CA LEU A 106 27.98 -2.51 -6.87
C LEU A 106 27.97 -2.80 -5.36
N TYR A 107 26.77 -2.90 -4.77
CA TYR A 107 26.63 -3.20 -3.35
C TYR A 107 27.25 -4.55 -2.98
N LYS A 108 26.93 -5.62 -3.71
CA LYS A 108 27.45 -6.97 -3.42
C LYS A 108 28.95 -7.10 -3.66
N ILE A 109 29.53 -6.35 -4.61
CA ILE A 109 31.00 -6.28 -4.81
C ILE A 109 31.67 -5.61 -3.61
N LEU A 110 31.11 -4.51 -3.12
CA LEU A 110 31.70 -3.73 -2.02
C LEU A 110 31.40 -4.34 -0.64
N ASN A 111 30.26 -5.03 -0.51
CA ASN A 111 29.81 -5.71 0.72
C ASN A 111 29.20 -7.09 0.40
N PRO A 112 30.02 -8.12 0.17
CA PRO A 112 29.53 -9.46 -0.19
C PRO A 112 28.65 -10.12 0.90
N LYS A 113 28.82 -9.73 2.16
CA LYS A 113 28.04 -10.25 3.31
C LYS A 113 26.75 -9.48 3.56
N GLY A 114 26.60 -8.29 3.02
CA GLY A 114 25.42 -7.49 3.17
C GLY A 114 24.23 -8.13 2.48
N LYS A 115 23.03 -8.02 3.08
CA LYS A 115 21.78 -8.54 2.56
C LYS A 115 21.12 -7.53 1.62
N THR A 116 20.36 -8.04 0.68
CA THR A 116 19.58 -7.23 -0.27
C THR A 116 18.11 -7.62 -0.22
N TYR A 117 17.26 -6.62 -0.14
CA TYR A 117 15.82 -6.80 -0.11
C TYR A 117 15.14 -5.92 -1.17
N ILE A 118 14.22 -6.47 -1.94
CA ILE A 118 13.38 -5.72 -2.89
C ILE A 118 11.91 -5.92 -2.55
N LYS A 119 11.22 -4.82 -2.20
CA LYS A 119 9.77 -4.81 -2.10
C LYS A 119 9.16 -4.60 -3.49
N LEU A 120 8.45 -5.62 -3.97
CA LEU A 120 7.73 -5.61 -5.23
C LEU A 120 6.31 -5.05 -4.99
N ASP A 121 6.22 -3.74 -4.83
CA ASP A 121 4.96 -3.01 -4.69
C ASP A 121 4.31 -2.84 -6.08
N MET A 122 3.68 -3.90 -6.57
CA MET A 122 3.11 -3.97 -7.92
C MET A 122 1.91 -4.91 -7.97
N ASP A 123 0.90 -4.53 -8.78
CA ASP A 123 -0.23 -5.39 -9.09
C ASP A 123 0.22 -6.68 -9.82
N ILE A 124 -0.46 -7.78 -9.56
CA ILE A 124 -0.23 -9.06 -10.23
C ILE A 124 -0.33 -8.95 -11.77
N LEU A 125 -1.16 -8.06 -12.28
CA LEU A 125 -1.29 -7.80 -13.72
C LEU A 125 0.01 -7.26 -14.31
N PHE A 126 0.77 -6.46 -13.56
CA PHE A 126 2.09 -6.02 -13.99
C PHE A 126 3.01 -7.22 -14.22
N PHE A 127 3.06 -8.16 -13.29
CA PHE A 127 3.91 -9.34 -13.40
C PHE A 127 3.47 -10.26 -14.55
N LYS A 128 2.15 -10.45 -14.73
CA LYS A 128 1.60 -11.21 -15.86
C LYS A 128 1.98 -10.59 -17.20
N ASN A 129 1.81 -9.26 -17.33
CA ASN A 129 2.16 -8.52 -18.54
C ASN A 129 3.66 -8.49 -18.80
N TYR A 130 4.48 -8.28 -17.75
CA TYR A 130 5.93 -8.29 -17.87
C TYR A 130 6.44 -9.66 -18.32
N ASN A 131 5.94 -10.73 -17.72
CA ASN A 131 6.28 -12.10 -18.11
C ASN A 131 5.85 -12.40 -19.56
N ALA A 132 4.61 -12.08 -19.92
CA ALA A 132 4.11 -12.22 -21.30
C ALA A 132 5.01 -11.45 -22.29
N PHE A 133 5.39 -10.21 -21.96
CA PHE A 133 6.31 -9.41 -22.80
C PHE A 133 7.69 -10.06 -22.94
N LEU A 134 8.27 -10.57 -21.85
CA LEU A 134 9.58 -11.24 -21.89
C LEU A 134 9.59 -12.46 -22.81
N TYR A 135 8.47 -13.17 -22.92
CA TYR A 135 8.37 -14.41 -23.69
C TYR A 135 7.64 -14.27 -25.03
N SER A 136 7.10 -13.08 -25.35
CA SER A 136 6.34 -12.85 -26.59
C SER A 136 7.17 -12.86 -27.87
N ASN A 137 8.45 -12.48 -27.81
CA ASN A 137 9.32 -12.32 -28.97
C ASN A 137 10.75 -12.76 -28.66
N TYR A 138 11.44 -13.38 -29.63
CA TYR A 138 12.86 -13.74 -29.59
C TYR A 138 13.76 -12.56 -29.97
N SER A 139 13.50 -11.35 -29.46
CA SER A 139 14.33 -10.19 -29.75
C SER A 139 15.57 -10.16 -28.83
N ILE A 140 16.68 -9.55 -29.33
CA ILE A 140 17.89 -9.32 -28.54
C ILE A 140 17.55 -8.56 -27.26
N LYS A 141 16.63 -7.60 -27.33
CA LYS A 141 16.15 -6.82 -26.18
C LYS A 141 15.52 -7.72 -25.11
N ASN A 142 14.65 -8.65 -25.48
CA ASN A 142 14.00 -9.55 -24.55
C ASN A 142 15.01 -10.55 -23.94
N TYR A 143 15.98 -11.01 -24.73
CA TYR A 143 17.06 -11.85 -24.24
C TYR A 143 17.91 -11.13 -23.16
N LEU A 144 18.29 -9.86 -23.42
CA LEU A 144 18.99 -9.05 -22.44
C LEU A 144 18.16 -8.80 -21.18
N LEU A 145 16.86 -8.53 -21.32
CA LEU A 145 15.96 -8.32 -20.17
C LEU A 145 15.81 -9.60 -19.33
N LYS A 146 15.71 -10.78 -19.96
CA LYS A 146 15.73 -12.07 -19.23
C LYS A 146 17.03 -12.23 -18.44
N GLY A 147 18.16 -11.88 -19.04
CA GLY A 147 19.46 -11.89 -18.37
C GLY A 147 19.48 -10.95 -17.15
N ILE A 148 19.03 -9.71 -17.31
CA ILE A 148 18.91 -8.73 -16.22
C ILE A 148 18.02 -9.29 -15.10
N THR A 149 16.83 -9.79 -15.42
CA THR A 149 15.90 -10.37 -14.45
C THR A 149 16.54 -11.51 -13.67
N LYS A 150 17.19 -12.46 -14.37
CA LYS A 150 17.87 -13.59 -13.74
C LYS A 150 19.00 -13.15 -12.80
N TRP A 151 19.80 -12.16 -13.21
CA TRP A 151 20.86 -11.62 -12.35
C TRP A 151 20.30 -10.88 -11.14
N MET A 152 19.22 -10.11 -11.30
CA MET A 152 18.55 -9.47 -10.16
C MET A 152 18.03 -10.52 -9.16
N PHE A 153 17.41 -11.62 -9.64
CA PHE A 153 16.98 -12.71 -8.76
C PHE A 153 18.14 -13.35 -8.01
N LYS A 154 19.29 -13.51 -8.69
CA LYS A 154 20.50 -14.08 -8.06
C LYS A 154 21.09 -13.16 -6.99
N LEU A 155 21.13 -11.85 -7.24
CA LEU A 155 21.78 -10.87 -6.37
C LEU A 155 20.89 -10.40 -5.22
N THR A 156 19.61 -10.70 -5.26
CA THR A 156 18.66 -10.33 -4.20
C THR A 156 18.46 -11.52 -3.27
N ASP A 157 18.60 -11.27 -1.96
CA ASP A 157 18.43 -12.29 -0.93
C ASP A 157 16.96 -12.48 -0.57
N VAL A 158 16.19 -11.38 -0.43
CA VAL A 158 14.77 -11.43 -0.10
C VAL A 158 13.97 -10.57 -1.06
N PHE A 159 12.85 -11.11 -1.53
CA PHE A 159 11.79 -10.37 -2.22
C PHE A 159 10.51 -10.39 -1.41
N SER A 160 9.71 -9.34 -1.50
CA SER A 160 8.34 -9.40 -1.05
C SER A 160 7.36 -8.91 -2.09
N VAL A 161 6.16 -9.48 -2.04
CA VAL A 161 4.95 -9.02 -2.72
C VAL A 161 3.88 -8.73 -1.68
N GLU A 162 2.82 -8.07 -2.07
CA GLU A 162 1.80 -7.60 -1.13
C GLU A 162 0.62 -8.58 -0.96
N THR A 163 0.50 -9.60 -1.85
CA THR A 163 -0.61 -10.56 -1.81
C THR A 163 -0.11 -12.00 -2.00
N GLU A 164 -0.80 -12.95 -1.38
CA GLU A 164 -0.50 -14.37 -1.57
C GLU A 164 -0.77 -14.83 -3.03
N GLU A 165 -1.71 -14.19 -3.72
CA GLU A 165 -1.94 -14.45 -5.15
C GLU A 165 -0.72 -14.09 -5.99
N ALA A 166 -0.13 -12.90 -5.77
CA ALA A 166 1.09 -12.48 -6.47
C ALA A 166 2.27 -13.39 -6.12
N LYS A 167 2.40 -13.81 -4.86
CA LYS A 167 3.43 -14.75 -4.41
C LYS A 167 3.31 -16.09 -5.13
N ALA A 168 2.13 -16.70 -5.10
CA ALA A 168 1.88 -18.00 -5.75
C ALA A 168 2.13 -17.93 -7.27
N TYR A 169 1.73 -16.84 -7.92
CA TYR A 169 2.01 -16.63 -9.34
C TYR A 169 3.50 -16.55 -9.64
N LEU A 170 4.25 -15.73 -8.89
CA LEU A 170 5.68 -15.54 -9.11
C LEU A 170 6.48 -16.83 -8.82
N GLN A 171 6.15 -17.58 -7.76
CA GLN A 171 6.78 -18.86 -7.45
C GLN A 171 6.53 -19.90 -8.56
N LYS A 172 5.31 -19.91 -9.13
CA LYS A 172 5.00 -20.78 -10.27
C LYS A 172 5.79 -20.42 -11.53
N VAL A 173 5.99 -19.14 -11.80
CA VAL A 173 6.68 -18.66 -13.03
C VAL A 173 8.19 -18.66 -12.87
N TYR A 174 8.68 -18.41 -11.67
CA TYR A 174 10.09 -18.31 -11.29
C TYR A 174 10.38 -19.15 -10.05
N PRO A 175 10.52 -20.49 -10.20
CA PRO A 175 10.74 -21.39 -9.07
C PRO A 175 11.97 -21.04 -8.21
N GLU A 176 12.97 -20.36 -8.79
CA GLU A 176 14.15 -19.86 -8.08
C GLU A 176 13.83 -18.79 -7.01
N LEU A 177 12.61 -18.27 -6.97
CA LEU A 177 12.15 -17.32 -5.95
C LEU A 177 11.49 -18.01 -4.75
N GLU A 178 11.27 -19.31 -4.76
CA GLU A 178 10.46 -20.02 -3.76
C GLU A 178 10.93 -19.73 -2.32
N GLU A 179 12.21 -19.82 -2.05
CA GLU A 179 12.78 -19.59 -0.72
C GLU A 179 13.03 -18.10 -0.41
N LYS A 180 13.06 -17.25 -1.44
CA LYS A 180 13.38 -15.82 -1.32
C LYS A 180 12.16 -14.92 -1.25
N LEU A 181 10.98 -15.42 -1.62
CA LEU A 181 9.78 -14.61 -1.80
C LEU A 181 8.82 -14.77 -0.61
N ILE A 182 8.53 -13.67 0.07
CA ILE A 182 7.56 -13.60 1.16
C ILE A 182 6.40 -12.67 0.83
N CYS A 183 5.27 -12.82 1.53
CA CYS A 183 4.14 -11.90 1.43
C CYS A 183 4.25 -10.85 2.53
N ILE A 184 4.42 -9.58 2.14
CA ILE A 184 4.49 -8.41 3.04
C ILE A 184 3.42 -7.41 2.59
N PRO A 185 2.19 -7.51 3.11
CA PRO A 185 1.12 -6.57 2.79
C PRO A 185 1.43 -5.17 3.32
N ASN A 186 0.64 -4.18 2.92
CA ASN A 186 0.65 -2.89 3.59
C ASN A 186 -0.11 -3.00 4.92
N GLY A 187 0.33 -2.23 5.92
CA GLY A 187 -0.25 -2.21 7.25
C GLY A 187 -0.59 -0.82 7.74
N VAL A 188 -1.10 -0.75 8.95
CA VAL A 188 -1.32 0.49 9.67
C VAL A 188 -0.29 0.71 10.76
N ASP A 189 -0.01 1.98 11.06
CA ASP A 189 0.75 2.39 12.22
C ASP A 189 -0.15 2.38 13.45
N ASN A 190 -0.31 1.20 14.04
CA ASN A 190 -1.13 1.05 15.23
C ASN A 190 -0.55 1.78 16.45
N LEU A 191 0.76 2.02 16.51
CA LEU A 191 1.37 2.76 17.62
C LEU A 191 0.92 4.23 17.58
N TYR A 192 0.92 4.83 16.39
CA TYR A 192 0.40 6.19 16.21
C TYR A 192 -1.12 6.24 16.44
N LEU A 193 -1.87 5.29 15.87
CA LEU A 193 -3.32 5.27 15.97
C LEU A 193 -3.83 5.06 17.40
N ASP A 194 -3.23 4.13 18.15
CA ASP A 194 -3.60 3.86 19.55
C ASP A 194 -3.29 5.06 20.48
N GLU A 195 -2.29 5.89 20.13
CA GLU A 195 -1.93 7.11 20.89
C GLU A 195 -2.87 8.29 20.53
N GLU A 196 -3.18 8.48 19.25
CA GLU A 196 -3.85 9.70 18.76
C GLU A 196 -5.37 9.59 18.64
N ILE A 197 -5.92 8.37 18.48
CA ILE A 197 -7.33 8.13 18.19
C ILE A 197 -7.95 7.22 19.24
N LYS A 198 -8.97 7.71 19.92
CA LYS A 198 -9.80 6.85 20.75
C LYS A 198 -10.74 6.05 19.86
N LEU A 199 -10.55 4.73 19.80
CA LEU A 199 -11.41 3.86 19.03
C LEU A 199 -12.85 3.89 19.58
N ARG A 200 -13.83 4.13 18.72
CA ARG A 200 -15.25 4.09 19.05
C ARG A 200 -15.71 2.64 19.23
N SER A 201 -16.64 2.43 20.18
CA SER A 201 -17.37 1.16 20.26
C SER A 201 -18.35 1.01 19.09
N TRP A 202 -18.91 -0.16 18.92
CA TRP A 202 -19.92 -0.40 17.88
C TRP A 202 -21.13 0.53 17.99
N GLU A 203 -21.57 0.80 19.21
CA GLU A 203 -22.73 1.64 19.52
C GLU A 203 -22.47 3.13 19.23
N GLU A 204 -21.20 3.55 19.31
CA GLU A 204 -20.75 4.91 18.97
C GLU A 204 -20.55 5.13 17.48
N LYS A 205 -20.51 4.04 16.67
CA LYS A 205 -20.40 4.18 15.22
C LYS A 205 -21.71 4.65 14.57
N GLU A 206 -21.54 5.45 13.55
CA GLU A 206 -22.63 6.07 12.81
C GLU A 206 -22.98 5.23 11.55
N ASN A 207 -24.22 5.34 11.08
CA ASN A 207 -24.63 4.74 9.80
C ASN A 207 -24.01 5.51 8.63
N ILE A 208 -22.69 5.37 8.49
CA ILE A 208 -21.88 6.05 7.49
C ILE A 208 -21.17 5.02 6.60
N ILE A 209 -21.26 5.27 5.30
CA ILE A 209 -20.46 4.61 4.27
C ILE A 209 -19.38 5.62 3.84
N ILE A 210 -18.14 5.19 3.79
CA ILE A 210 -17.05 6.04 3.27
C ILE A 210 -16.34 5.38 2.08
N THR A 211 -15.81 6.22 1.20
CA THR A 211 -14.77 5.87 0.25
C THR A 211 -13.65 6.90 0.32
N VAL A 212 -12.40 6.46 0.19
CA VAL A 212 -11.21 7.32 0.34
C VAL A 212 -10.28 7.15 -0.85
N GLY A 213 -9.94 8.26 -1.51
CA GLY A 213 -8.99 8.19 -2.62
C GLY A 213 -8.99 9.45 -3.50
N ARG A 214 -8.33 9.37 -4.66
CA ARG A 214 -8.34 10.40 -5.69
C ARG A 214 -9.63 10.28 -6.51
N ILE A 215 -10.58 11.15 -6.26
CA ILE A 215 -11.94 11.08 -6.80
C ILE A 215 -11.94 11.46 -8.28
N GLY A 216 -12.60 10.65 -9.12
CA GLY A 216 -12.71 10.87 -10.57
C GLY A 216 -11.54 10.32 -11.38
N THR A 217 -10.53 9.72 -10.75
CA THR A 217 -9.47 9.04 -11.52
C THR A 217 -9.96 7.73 -12.13
N LEU A 218 -9.46 7.38 -13.32
CA LEU A 218 -9.77 6.11 -13.98
C LEU A 218 -9.53 4.91 -13.06
N GLN A 219 -8.48 4.95 -12.25
CA GLN A 219 -8.13 3.91 -11.28
C GLN A 219 -9.21 3.72 -10.23
N LYS A 220 -9.65 4.81 -9.58
CA LYS A 220 -10.61 4.75 -8.44
C LYS A 220 -12.05 4.52 -8.88
N ASN A 221 -12.39 4.79 -10.15
CA ASN A 221 -13.68 4.46 -10.75
C ASN A 221 -14.87 4.95 -9.90
N THR A 222 -14.83 6.22 -9.49
CA THR A 222 -15.86 6.84 -8.65
C THR A 222 -17.22 6.83 -9.34
N GLU A 223 -17.25 6.84 -10.67
CA GLU A 223 -18.47 6.71 -11.48
C GLU A 223 -19.25 5.45 -11.15
N LEU A 224 -18.55 4.30 -11.00
CA LEU A 224 -19.19 3.05 -10.61
C LEU A 224 -19.86 3.16 -9.24
N PHE A 225 -19.19 3.81 -8.28
CA PHE A 225 -19.74 3.99 -6.95
C PHE A 225 -21.01 4.86 -6.97
N LEU A 226 -20.96 6.00 -7.64
CA LEU A 226 -22.10 6.90 -7.78
C LEU A 226 -23.26 6.23 -8.54
N GLU A 227 -22.96 5.47 -9.60
CA GLU A 227 -23.97 4.71 -10.34
C GLU A 227 -24.65 3.65 -9.47
N ALA A 228 -23.88 2.93 -8.63
CA ALA A 228 -24.43 1.95 -7.72
C ALA A 228 -25.37 2.59 -6.66
N LEU A 229 -25.00 3.78 -6.16
CA LEU A 229 -25.79 4.48 -5.14
C LEU A 229 -27.19 4.93 -5.62
N LYS A 230 -27.40 5.07 -6.93
CA LYS A 230 -28.75 5.39 -7.48
C LYS A 230 -29.80 4.33 -7.15
N ALA A 231 -29.37 3.08 -7.00
CA ALA A 231 -30.24 1.93 -6.77
C ALA A 231 -30.27 1.50 -5.29
N VAL A 232 -29.67 2.26 -4.38
CA VAL A 232 -29.60 1.96 -2.96
C VAL A 232 -30.58 2.83 -2.18
N GLU A 233 -31.42 2.21 -1.38
CA GLU A 233 -32.30 2.92 -0.44
C GLU A 233 -31.52 3.26 0.83
N LEU A 234 -30.85 4.42 0.81
CA LEU A 234 -29.94 4.85 1.89
C LEU A 234 -30.65 5.08 3.24
N ASN A 235 -31.93 5.49 3.23
CA ASN A 235 -32.71 5.80 4.45
C ASN A 235 -31.92 6.73 5.40
N SER A 236 -31.56 6.24 6.60
CA SER A 236 -30.77 6.98 7.60
C SER A 236 -29.25 6.96 7.36
N TRP A 237 -28.77 6.26 6.32
CA TRP A 237 -27.36 6.19 6.01
C TRP A 237 -26.87 7.43 5.24
N LYS A 238 -25.64 7.84 5.54
CA LYS A 238 -24.94 8.88 4.81
C LYS A 238 -23.70 8.31 4.13
N VAL A 239 -23.38 8.86 2.97
CA VAL A 239 -22.21 8.48 2.20
C VAL A 239 -21.24 9.66 2.16
N TYR A 240 -20.01 9.44 2.57
CA TYR A 240 -18.96 10.45 2.46
C TYR A 240 -17.87 10.00 1.51
N ILE A 241 -17.56 10.84 0.54
CA ILE A 241 -16.56 10.61 -0.50
C ILE A 241 -15.38 11.52 -0.19
N LEU A 242 -14.28 10.92 0.31
CA LEU A 242 -13.15 11.62 0.90
C LEU A 242 -11.95 11.63 -0.05
N GLY A 243 -11.47 12.80 -0.37
CA GLY A 243 -10.25 12.99 -1.14
C GLY A 243 -10.33 14.09 -2.20
N PRO A 244 -9.20 14.42 -2.83
CA PRO A 244 -9.16 15.43 -3.88
C PRO A 244 -9.97 14.97 -5.09
N VAL A 245 -10.77 15.88 -5.62
CA VAL A 245 -11.59 15.68 -6.82
C VAL A 245 -10.79 16.15 -8.02
N GLU A 246 -10.69 15.31 -9.06
CA GLU A 246 -10.13 15.70 -10.36
C GLU A 246 -10.99 16.80 -10.99
N GLU A 247 -10.38 17.84 -11.50
CA GLU A 247 -11.08 19.03 -12.01
C GLU A 247 -12.15 18.70 -13.04
N LEU A 248 -11.84 17.82 -13.99
CA LEU A 248 -12.79 17.38 -15.01
C LEU A 248 -13.95 16.54 -14.47
N PHE A 249 -13.79 15.96 -13.29
CA PHE A 249 -14.83 15.14 -12.67
C PHE A 249 -15.91 15.98 -11.97
N GLN A 250 -15.65 17.24 -11.67
CA GLN A 250 -16.64 18.13 -11.04
C GLN A 250 -17.91 18.25 -11.89
N THR A 251 -17.79 18.40 -13.20
CA THR A 251 -18.94 18.45 -14.12
C THR A 251 -19.80 17.17 -14.04
N TYR A 252 -19.17 16.02 -13.87
CA TYR A 252 -19.90 14.75 -13.68
C TYR A 252 -20.68 14.76 -12.36
N ILE A 253 -20.09 15.24 -11.26
CA ILE A 253 -20.75 15.37 -9.95
C ILE A 253 -21.97 16.28 -10.05
N ASP A 254 -21.83 17.44 -10.67
CA ASP A 254 -22.92 18.42 -10.81
C ASP A 254 -24.08 17.80 -11.61
N SER A 255 -23.81 17.20 -12.76
CA SER A 255 -24.81 16.50 -13.57
C SER A 255 -25.46 15.31 -12.84
N TYR A 256 -24.67 14.59 -12.03
CA TYR A 256 -25.18 13.48 -11.22
C TYR A 256 -26.28 13.94 -10.24
N PHE A 257 -26.06 15.05 -9.53
CA PHE A 257 -27.03 15.58 -8.56
C PHE A 257 -28.20 16.30 -9.24
N GLU A 258 -28.01 16.91 -10.41
CA GLU A 258 -29.12 17.44 -11.22
C GLU A 258 -30.13 16.33 -11.57
N ILE A 259 -29.62 15.15 -11.96
CA ILE A 259 -30.46 14.00 -12.32
C ILE A 259 -31.02 13.26 -11.10
N ASN A 260 -30.29 13.29 -9.98
CA ASN A 260 -30.63 12.56 -8.74
C ASN A 260 -30.72 13.49 -7.54
N PRO A 261 -31.64 14.49 -7.53
CA PRO A 261 -31.71 15.51 -6.47
C PRO A 261 -32.02 14.94 -5.09
N HIS A 262 -32.68 13.79 -5.01
CA HIS A 262 -32.99 13.08 -3.76
C HIS A 262 -31.76 12.54 -3.03
N LEU A 263 -30.61 12.41 -3.70
CA LEU A 263 -29.35 11.93 -3.12
C LEU A 263 -28.47 13.04 -2.57
N THR A 264 -28.76 14.33 -2.86
CA THR A 264 -27.94 15.48 -2.52
C THR A 264 -27.67 15.60 -1.01
N GLU A 265 -28.65 15.27 -0.19
CA GLU A 265 -28.51 15.31 1.27
C GLU A 265 -27.82 14.10 1.85
N SER A 266 -27.76 12.98 1.11
CA SER A 266 -27.24 11.70 1.58
C SER A 266 -25.81 11.40 1.13
N ILE A 267 -25.33 12.05 0.03
CA ILE A 267 -23.99 11.83 -0.53
C ILE A 267 -23.23 13.15 -0.45
N LEU A 268 -22.11 13.15 0.29
CA LEU A 268 -21.30 14.35 0.54
C LEU A 268 -19.85 14.13 0.12
N PHE A 269 -19.30 15.13 -0.56
CA PHE A 269 -17.89 15.18 -0.93
C PHE A 269 -17.16 16.08 0.06
N THR A 270 -16.13 15.56 0.74
CA THR A 270 -15.37 16.34 1.73
C THR A 270 -14.23 17.15 1.11
N GLY A 271 -13.84 16.84 -0.12
CA GLY A 271 -12.60 17.33 -0.69
C GLY A 271 -11.36 16.68 -0.06
N ASN A 272 -10.20 17.30 -0.29
CA ASN A 272 -8.92 16.80 0.19
C ASN A 272 -8.76 17.01 1.70
N ILE A 273 -8.61 15.92 2.45
CA ILE A 273 -8.30 15.94 3.88
C ILE A 273 -6.79 15.74 4.04
N THR A 274 -6.10 16.76 4.53
CA THR A 274 -4.64 16.75 4.72
C THR A 274 -4.22 16.33 6.12
N ASP A 275 -5.08 16.54 7.12
CA ASP A 275 -4.84 16.06 8.49
C ASP A 275 -5.21 14.57 8.58
N ARG A 276 -4.21 13.75 8.90
CA ARG A 276 -4.42 12.30 9.04
C ARG A 276 -5.31 11.95 10.22
N LYS A 277 -5.28 12.73 11.29
CA LYS A 277 -6.16 12.51 12.44
C LYS A 277 -7.63 12.71 12.04
N GLU A 278 -7.92 13.77 11.29
CA GLU A 278 -9.26 14.01 10.73
C GLU A 278 -9.68 12.87 9.78
N LEU A 279 -8.77 12.41 8.89
CA LEU A 279 -9.05 11.28 8.01
C LEU A 279 -9.38 10.01 8.80
N PHE A 280 -8.61 9.69 9.84
CA PHE A 280 -8.84 8.52 10.67
C PHE A 280 -10.13 8.62 11.50
N GLU A 281 -10.55 9.81 11.91
CA GLU A 281 -11.85 10.00 12.55
C GLU A 281 -13.01 9.65 11.61
N TRP A 282 -12.89 9.84 10.30
CA TRP A 282 -13.90 9.38 9.35
C TRP A 282 -14.01 7.84 9.31
N TYR A 283 -12.90 7.12 9.28
CA TYR A 283 -12.91 5.65 9.42
C TYR A 283 -13.49 5.22 10.77
N ASN A 284 -13.15 5.93 11.84
CA ASN A 284 -13.58 5.64 13.20
C ASN A 284 -15.10 5.81 13.38
N ARG A 285 -15.70 6.76 12.68
CA ARG A 285 -17.15 7.00 12.66
C ARG A 285 -17.92 6.00 11.79
N ALA A 286 -17.36 5.65 10.64
CA ALA A 286 -18.03 4.86 9.63
C ALA A 286 -18.19 3.39 10.02
N LYS A 287 -19.26 2.74 9.53
CA LYS A 287 -19.49 1.29 9.62
C LYS A 287 -19.03 0.55 8.37
N ILE A 288 -19.07 1.20 7.20
CA ILE A 288 -18.77 0.58 5.90
C ILE A 288 -17.72 1.41 5.17
N PHE A 289 -16.76 0.71 4.60
CA PHE A 289 -15.78 1.26 3.66
C PHE A 289 -16.01 0.65 2.28
N CYS A 290 -16.11 1.50 1.24
CA CYS A 290 -16.28 1.07 -0.15
C CYS A 290 -15.04 1.37 -0.99
N LEU A 291 -14.63 0.42 -1.85
CA LEU A 291 -13.58 0.60 -2.84
C LEU A 291 -14.06 0.11 -4.20
N THR A 292 -14.16 1.00 -5.19
CA THR A 292 -14.62 0.69 -6.55
C THR A 292 -13.50 0.66 -7.60
N SER A 293 -12.26 0.61 -7.15
CA SER A 293 -11.08 0.68 -8.03
C SER A 293 -11.09 -0.41 -9.11
N ARG A 294 -10.60 -0.05 -10.30
CA ARG A 294 -10.40 -0.99 -11.42
C ARG A 294 -9.18 -1.88 -11.22
N PHE A 295 -8.15 -1.34 -10.58
CA PHE A 295 -6.90 -2.04 -10.28
C PHE A 295 -6.22 -1.42 -9.06
N GLU A 296 -5.67 -2.27 -8.23
CA GLU A 296 -4.84 -1.94 -7.05
C GLU A 296 -3.87 -3.08 -6.79
N GLY A 297 -2.68 -2.77 -6.25
CA GLY A 297 -1.83 -3.75 -5.61
C GLY A 297 -2.41 -4.09 -4.22
N PHE A 298 -2.02 -3.33 -3.23
CA PHE A 298 -2.57 -3.40 -1.87
C PHE A 298 -2.84 -1.98 -1.35
N PRO A 299 -4.06 -1.44 -1.57
CA PRO A 299 -4.36 -0.06 -1.16
C PRO A 299 -4.29 0.09 0.36
N ILE A 300 -3.57 1.10 0.83
CA ILE A 300 -3.41 1.39 2.27
C ILE A 300 -4.74 1.67 2.97
N THR A 301 -5.75 2.11 2.24
CA THR A 301 -7.10 2.35 2.75
C THR A 301 -7.79 1.09 3.25
N PHE A 302 -7.39 -0.09 2.80
CA PHE A 302 -7.94 -1.37 3.27
C PHE A 302 -7.55 -1.68 4.72
N PRO A 303 -6.26 -1.77 5.08
CA PRO A 303 -5.87 -1.97 6.48
C PRO A 303 -6.32 -0.81 7.37
N GLU A 304 -6.35 0.44 6.88
CA GLU A 304 -6.93 1.57 7.62
C GLU A 304 -8.41 1.31 7.96
N ALA A 305 -9.22 0.91 6.99
CA ALA A 305 -10.64 0.62 7.21
C ALA A 305 -10.85 -0.53 8.22
N LEU A 306 -10.13 -1.64 8.06
CA LEU A 306 -10.22 -2.78 8.98
C LEU A 306 -9.79 -2.42 10.41
N TYR A 307 -8.76 -1.57 10.55
CA TYR A 307 -8.26 -1.16 11.87
C TYR A 307 -9.33 -0.45 12.69
N PHE A 308 -10.23 0.25 12.04
CA PHE A 308 -11.39 0.89 12.67
C PHE A 308 -12.65 0.01 12.63
N GLY A 309 -12.54 -1.26 12.25
CA GLY A 309 -13.65 -2.20 12.25
C GLY A 309 -14.70 -1.93 11.15
N ASN A 310 -14.34 -1.20 10.07
CA ASN A 310 -15.25 -1.01 8.96
C ASN A 310 -15.44 -2.32 8.18
N TYR A 311 -16.67 -2.62 7.81
CA TYR A 311 -16.96 -3.69 6.86
C TYR A 311 -16.61 -3.24 5.44
N ILE A 312 -15.82 -4.02 4.73
CA ILE A 312 -15.31 -3.65 3.40
C ILE A 312 -16.28 -4.12 2.32
N ILE A 313 -16.65 -3.23 1.37
CA ILE A 313 -17.27 -3.60 0.11
C ILE A 313 -16.32 -3.17 -1.01
N SER A 314 -15.82 -4.12 -1.79
CA SER A 314 -14.80 -3.84 -2.79
C SER A 314 -15.08 -4.52 -4.11
N THR A 315 -14.69 -3.87 -5.21
CA THR A 315 -14.47 -4.56 -6.48
C THR A 315 -13.35 -5.58 -6.34
N SER A 316 -13.32 -6.57 -7.26
CA SER A 316 -12.31 -7.63 -7.26
C SER A 316 -10.94 -7.09 -7.73
N VAL A 317 -10.23 -6.44 -6.81
CA VAL A 317 -8.81 -6.07 -6.96
C VAL A 317 -7.92 -7.13 -6.31
N SER A 318 -6.62 -7.19 -6.63
CA SER A 318 -5.74 -8.31 -6.24
C SER A 318 -5.67 -8.58 -4.74
N SER A 319 -5.85 -7.56 -3.89
CA SER A 319 -5.81 -7.72 -2.42
C SER A 319 -7.17 -7.93 -1.76
N SER A 320 -8.29 -7.82 -2.51
CA SER A 320 -9.62 -7.77 -1.91
C SER A 320 -10.02 -9.04 -1.16
N LEU A 321 -9.70 -10.22 -1.66
CA LEU A 321 -9.95 -11.49 -0.95
C LEU A 321 -9.05 -11.65 0.27
N HIS A 322 -7.78 -11.24 0.17
CA HIS A 322 -6.85 -11.31 1.29
C HIS A 322 -7.30 -10.41 2.45
N ILE A 323 -7.61 -9.14 2.15
CA ILE A 323 -7.99 -8.17 3.20
C ILE A 323 -9.34 -8.50 3.84
N THR A 324 -10.26 -9.12 3.11
CA THR A 324 -11.59 -9.50 3.62
C THR A 324 -11.62 -10.90 4.24
N ASN A 325 -10.48 -11.58 4.36
CA ASN A 325 -10.40 -12.99 4.77
C ASN A 325 -11.40 -13.85 3.98
N ASN A 326 -11.27 -13.85 2.65
CA ASN A 326 -12.14 -14.57 1.73
C ASN A 326 -13.64 -14.25 1.89
N GLY A 327 -13.99 -13.02 2.27
CA GLY A 327 -15.36 -12.55 2.38
C GLY A 327 -15.94 -12.54 3.79
N GLU A 328 -15.18 -12.93 4.82
CA GLU A 328 -15.66 -12.91 6.21
C GLU A 328 -15.82 -11.45 6.72
N PHE A 329 -14.86 -10.59 6.42
CA PHE A 329 -14.84 -9.19 6.88
C PHE A 329 -15.17 -8.18 5.77
N GLY A 330 -15.77 -8.64 4.67
CA GLY A 330 -16.15 -7.77 3.57
C GLY A 330 -16.85 -8.53 2.46
N LYS A 331 -17.38 -7.80 1.47
CA LYS A 331 -17.91 -8.34 0.21
C LYS A 331 -17.00 -7.94 -0.94
N VAL A 332 -16.64 -8.92 -1.75
CA VAL A 332 -15.89 -8.71 -3.00
C VAL A 332 -16.85 -8.99 -4.15
N VAL A 333 -17.10 -7.99 -4.98
CA VAL A 333 -18.03 -8.05 -6.10
C VAL A 333 -17.33 -7.72 -7.41
N LYS A 334 -17.94 -8.05 -8.53
CA LYS A 334 -17.44 -7.64 -9.85
C LYS A 334 -17.47 -6.11 -9.99
N THR A 335 -16.74 -5.61 -10.96
CA THR A 335 -16.76 -4.18 -11.35
C THR A 335 -18.06 -3.88 -12.12
N ASP A 336 -19.18 -3.98 -11.42
CA ASP A 336 -20.54 -3.82 -11.93
C ASP A 336 -21.39 -3.04 -10.91
N ALA A 337 -22.10 -1.99 -11.37
CA ALA A 337 -22.83 -1.09 -10.49
C ALA A 337 -24.01 -1.79 -9.80
N ARG A 338 -24.68 -2.73 -10.48
CA ARG A 338 -25.80 -3.49 -9.92
C ARG A 338 -25.33 -4.44 -8.83
N GLU A 339 -24.22 -5.19 -9.06
CA GLU A 339 -23.67 -6.07 -8.04
C GLU A 339 -23.20 -5.27 -6.83
N PHE A 340 -22.59 -4.09 -7.07
CA PHE A 340 -22.13 -3.22 -5.99
C PHE A 340 -23.31 -2.61 -5.19
N SER A 341 -24.39 -2.19 -5.86
CA SER A 341 -25.59 -1.68 -5.19
C SER A 341 -26.26 -2.73 -4.32
N LEU A 342 -26.38 -3.98 -4.82
CA LEU A 342 -26.93 -5.10 -4.05
C LEU A 342 -26.09 -5.39 -2.81
N ALA A 343 -24.75 -5.35 -2.94
CA ALA A 343 -23.85 -5.55 -1.80
C ALA A 343 -24.02 -4.45 -0.74
N ILE A 344 -24.12 -3.18 -1.14
CA ILE A 344 -24.41 -2.08 -0.21
C ILE A 344 -25.76 -2.28 0.45
N GLN A 345 -26.82 -2.51 -0.34
CA GLN A 345 -28.18 -2.66 0.16
C GLN A 345 -28.30 -3.79 1.21
N GLU A 346 -27.64 -4.92 0.97
CA GLU A 346 -27.60 -6.02 1.93
C GLU A 346 -26.87 -5.60 3.22
N CYS A 347 -25.71 -4.91 3.10
CA CYS A 347 -24.90 -4.53 4.25
C CYS A 347 -25.58 -3.47 5.14
N ILE A 348 -26.39 -2.58 4.56
CA ILE A 348 -27.13 -1.55 5.33
C ILE A 348 -28.45 -2.06 5.91
N THR A 349 -28.85 -3.28 5.56
CA THR A 349 -30.05 -3.91 6.14
C THR A 349 -29.82 -4.19 7.63
N GLU A 350 -30.84 -3.91 8.43
CA GLU A 350 -30.79 -4.10 9.88
C GLU A 350 -30.40 -5.55 10.25
N GLY A 351 -29.48 -5.69 11.19
CA GLY A 351 -29.01 -6.99 11.67
C GLY A 351 -27.88 -7.60 10.83
N PHE A 352 -27.53 -7.08 9.66
CA PHE A 352 -26.39 -7.58 8.88
C PHE A 352 -25.05 -7.25 9.55
N LEU A 353 -24.85 -5.98 9.92
CA LEU A 353 -23.68 -5.54 10.68
C LEU A 353 -23.99 -5.64 12.18
N THR A 354 -23.10 -6.29 12.94
CA THR A 354 -23.27 -6.55 14.37
C THR A 354 -22.02 -6.18 15.16
N SER A 355 -22.17 -5.96 16.48
CA SER A 355 -21.03 -5.74 17.38
C SER A 355 -20.02 -6.89 17.33
N LYS A 356 -20.50 -8.14 17.25
CA LYS A 356 -19.61 -9.30 17.13
C LYS A 356 -18.77 -9.24 15.87
N ARG A 357 -19.37 -8.95 14.70
CA ARG A 357 -18.63 -8.82 13.43
C ARG A 357 -17.60 -7.70 13.50
N PHE A 358 -17.96 -6.59 14.10
CA PHE A 358 -17.05 -5.46 14.34
C PHE A 358 -15.85 -5.88 15.19
N GLU A 359 -16.06 -6.55 16.34
CA GLU A 359 -14.99 -7.02 17.20
C GLU A 359 -14.07 -8.05 16.51
N ASP A 360 -14.67 -8.98 15.74
CA ASP A 360 -13.89 -9.98 15.00
C ASP A 360 -13.07 -9.32 13.88
N THR A 361 -13.60 -8.28 13.21
CA THR A 361 -12.86 -7.46 12.24
C THR A 361 -11.66 -6.78 12.89
N LEU A 362 -11.84 -6.17 14.07
CA LEU A 362 -10.74 -5.54 14.81
C LEU A 362 -9.63 -6.54 15.19
N LYS A 363 -10.01 -7.72 15.69
CA LYS A 363 -9.06 -8.79 16.04
C LYS A 363 -8.26 -9.24 14.82
N PHE A 364 -8.95 -9.48 13.72
CA PHE A 364 -8.32 -9.88 12.46
C PHE A 364 -7.35 -8.81 11.93
N SER A 365 -7.78 -7.55 11.92
CA SER A 365 -6.94 -6.41 11.51
C SER A 365 -5.65 -6.32 12.34
N ARG A 366 -5.78 -6.33 13.68
CA ARG A 366 -4.65 -6.20 14.59
C ARG A 366 -3.65 -7.36 14.49
N ALA A 367 -4.15 -8.56 14.20
CA ALA A 367 -3.32 -9.75 14.05
C ALA A 367 -2.53 -9.77 12.73
N ASN A 368 -3.06 -9.18 11.65
CA ASN A 368 -2.54 -9.39 10.31
C ASN A 368 -1.99 -8.12 9.62
N PHE A 369 -2.51 -6.93 9.97
CA PHE A 369 -2.26 -5.71 9.18
C PHE A 369 -1.71 -4.54 10.02
N THR A 370 -0.92 -4.83 11.04
CA THR A 370 -0.14 -3.81 11.77
C THR A 370 1.33 -3.87 11.37
N TRP A 371 1.96 -2.72 11.16
CA TRP A 371 3.36 -2.67 10.74
C TRP A 371 4.32 -3.43 11.67
N PRO A 372 4.19 -3.40 13.01
CA PRO A 372 5.05 -4.20 13.88
C PRO A 372 5.04 -5.70 13.55
N GLY A 373 3.86 -6.30 13.34
CA GLY A 373 3.73 -7.71 12.95
C GLY A 373 4.31 -8.00 11.57
N ILE A 374 4.08 -7.09 10.62
CA ILE A 374 4.53 -7.20 9.24
C ILE A 374 6.06 -7.12 9.14
N VAL A 375 6.70 -6.11 9.76
CA VAL A 375 8.17 -5.97 9.69
C VAL A 375 8.90 -7.04 10.48
N LYS A 376 8.26 -7.61 11.50
CA LYS A 376 8.82 -8.76 12.21
C LYS A 376 9.04 -9.96 11.27
N GLN A 377 8.07 -10.27 10.40
CA GLN A 377 8.21 -11.34 9.40
C GLN A 377 9.40 -11.07 8.46
N LEU A 378 9.56 -9.83 8.01
CA LEU A 378 10.71 -9.44 7.19
C LEU A 378 12.03 -9.56 7.95
N SER A 379 12.06 -9.08 9.20
CA SER A 379 13.25 -9.15 10.06
C SER A 379 13.68 -10.59 10.33
N ASP A 380 12.72 -11.46 10.62
CA ASP A 380 12.97 -12.89 10.84
C ASP A 380 13.54 -13.53 9.56
N LYS A 381 12.93 -13.26 8.39
CA LYS A 381 13.44 -13.76 7.09
C LYS A 381 14.84 -13.27 6.75
N LEU A 382 15.15 -12.02 7.05
CA LEU A 382 16.50 -11.45 6.85
C LEU A 382 17.55 -12.09 7.78
N LYS A 383 17.15 -12.68 8.91
CA LYS A 383 18.03 -13.34 9.88
C LYS A 383 18.23 -14.83 9.62
N GLU A 384 17.30 -15.51 8.95
CA GLU A 384 17.36 -16.96 8.68
C GLU A 384 18.62 -17.37 7.91
N ASP A 385 19.15 -16.52 7.02
CA ASP A 385 20.29 -16.80 6.16
C ASP A 385 21.60 -16.11 6.65
N ALA A 386 21.70 -15.71 7.93
CA ALA A 386 22.84 -14.97 8.47
C ALA A 386 23.87 -15.88 9.18
#